data_d01fdc9b3fa040d0bad5a1f1d09cd403
#
_entry.id   d01fdc9b3fa040d0bad5a1f1d09cd403
#
_cell.length_a   1.000
_cell.length_b   1.000
_cell.length_c   1.000
_cell.angle_alpha   90.00
_cell.angle_beta   90.00
_cell.angle_gamma   90.00
#
_symmetry.space_group_name_H-M   'P 1'
#
loop_
_entity.id
_entity.type
_entity.pdbx_description
1 polymer ?
#
loop_
_entity_poly.entity_id
_entity_poly.type
_entity_poly.pdbx_seq_one_letter_code
_entity_poly.pdbx_strand_id
1 'polypeptide(L)'
;MRISKSQFSQLRADRKLVLSLIGMSNIGKTYRARKLAQGGFRHISCDDRITKLLLPAFFKAGDQGLADVSEWMGQPFDERFSENQKKYLAAEKEAMEKIFAEILSPVENTVIDTTGSIVHADDDIRKRLRNLSLVVYIRASERMEEEMFERYLKKPKPVVFGNAYTRKPDEGRMESLARSYKELLRWRSSLYAQ
;
A
#
# COMPACT_ATOMS: atom_id res chain seq x y z
N MET A 1 -10.19 5.39 -14.56
CA MET A 1 -10.32 6.43 -15.62
C MET A 1 -9.19 6.23 -16.64
N ARG A 2 -9.48 6.28 -17.94
CA ARG A 2 -8.46 6.36 -18.99
C ARG A 2 -8.51 7.78 -19.55
N ILE A 3 -7.36 8.42 -19.70
CA ILE A 3 -7.26 9.77 -20.25
C ILE A 3 -6.31 9.80 -21.43
N SER A 4 -6.54 10.70 -22.38
CA SER A 4 -5.63 10.95 -23.51
C SER A 4 -4.37 11.70 -23.03
N LYS A 5 -3.34 11.70 -23.88
CA LYS A 5 -2.11 12.47 -23.62
C LYS A 5 -2.39 13.97 -23.46
N SER A 6 -3.30 14.50 -24.27
CA SER A 6 -3.71 15.92 -24.19
C SER A 6 -4.44 16.22 -22.87
N GLN A 7 -5.39 15.37 -22.46
CA GLN A 7 -6.07 15.51 -21.17
C GLN A 7 -5.10 15.43 -19.99
N PHE A 8 -4.13 14.51 -20.04
CA PHE A 8 -3.08 14.44 -19.01
C PHE A 8 -2.28 15.75 -18.94
N SER A 9 -1.83 16.27 -20.06
CA SER A 9 -1.07 17.52 -20.14
C SER A 9 -1.88 18.71 -19.62
N GLN A 10 -3.17 18.78 -19.98
CA GLN A 10 -4.07 19.83 -19.49
C GLN A 10 -4.26 19.77 -17.98
N LEU A 11 -4.64 18.59 -17.44
CA LEU A 11 -4.82 18.41 -15.99
C LEU A 11 -3.55 18.79 -15.20
N ARG A 12 -2.38 18.42 -15.75
CA ARG A 12 -1.09 18.78 -15.15
C ARG A 12 -0.85 20.30 -15.15
N ALA A 13 -1.13 20.95 -16.27
CA ALA A 13 -0.98 22.42 -16.42
C ALA A 13 -1.92 23.16 -15.47
N ASP A 14 -3.15 22.69 -15.32
CA ASP A 14 -4.18 23.25 -14.46
C ASP A 14 -3.97 22.92 -12.97
N ARG A 15 -2.92 22.19 -12.62
CA ARG A 15 -2.63 21.72 -11.25
C ARG A 15 -3.72 20.85 -10.65
N LYS A 16 -4.46 20.12 -11.48
CA LYS A 16 -5.60 19.24 -11.10
C LYS A 16 -5.32 17.76 -11.27
N LEU A 17 -4.09 17.39 -11.65
CA LEU A 17 -3.73 16.00 -11.86
C LEU A 17 -3.49 15.29 -10.53
N VAL A 18 -4.31 14.29 -10.24
CA VAL A 18 -4.10 13.38 -9.10
C VAL A 18 -3.69 12.01 -9.63
N LEU A 19 -2.55 11.52 -9.20
CA LEU A 19 -2.03 10.18 -9.51
C LEU A 19 -2.09 9.30 -8.28
N SER A 20 -2.54 8.05 -8.41
CA SER A 20 -2.43 7.04 -7.35
C SER A 20 -1.53 5.91 -7.82
N LEU A 21 -0.41 5.70 -7.13
CA LEU A 21 0.52 4.62 -7.41
C LEU A 21 0.09 3.38 -6.64
N ILE A 22 -0.32 2.33 -7.34
CA ILE A 22 -0.68 1.04 -6.75
C ILE A 22 0.32 -0.04 -7.14
N GLY A 23 0.39 -1.10 -6.35
CA GLY A 23 1.29 -2.23 -6.57
C GLY A 23 1.84 -2.77 -5.27
N MET A 24 2.61 -3.83 -5.35
CA MET A 24 3.19 -4.55 -4.22
C MET A 24 4.03 -3.67 -3.30
N SER A 25 4.15 -4.05 -2.04
CA SER A 25 5.17 -3.50 -1.16
C SER A 25 6.57 -3.72 -1.77
N ASN A 26 7.47 -2.76 -1.57
CA ASN A 26 8.84 -2.81 -2.11
C ASN A 26 8.98 -2.75 -3.65
N ILE A 27 7.90 -2.52 -4.43
CA ILE A 27 7.97 -2.33 -5.89
C ILE A 27 8.52 -0.98 -6.34
N GLY A 28 8.76 -0.07 -5.39
CA GLY A 28 9.29 1.27 -5.68
C GLY A 28 8.25 2.35 -5.93
N LYS A 29 7.04 2.22 -5.37
CA LYS A 29 6.01 3.27 -5.37
C LYS A 29 6.55 4.56 -4.73
N THR A 30 7.04 4.47 -3.51
CA THR A 30 7.60 5.59 -2.75
C THR A 30 8.77 6.29 -3.49
N TYR A 31 9.64 5.51 -4.13
CA TYR A 31 10.71 6.08 -4.95
C TYR A 31 10.15 6.95 -6.08
N ARG A 32 9.15 6.45 -6.81
CA ARG A 32 8.51 7.18 -7.91
C ARG A 32 7.69 8.38 -7.41
N ALA A 33 6.99 8.23 -6.30
CA ALA A 33 6.27 9.34 -5.67
C ALA A 33 7.21 10.48 -5.28
N ARG A 34 8.36 10.17 -4.68
CA ARG A 34 9.39 11.17 -4.35
C ARG A 34 9.99 11.84 -5.60
N LYS A 35 10.18 11.10 -6.69
CA LYS A 35 10.60 11.68 -7.98
C LYS A 35 9.56 12.64 -8.55
N LEU A 36 8.28 12.29 -8.47
CA LEU A 36 7.19 13.19 -8.85
C LEU A 36 7.12 14.43 -7.96
N ALA A 37 7.37 14.28 -6.65
CA ALA A 37 7.43 15.40 -5.73
C ALA A 37 8.56 16.38 -6.07
N GLN A 38 9.73 15.89 -6.46
CA GLN A 38 10.82 16.72 -6.99
C GLN A 38 10.41 17.47 -8.28
N GLY A 39 9.45 16.92 -9.03
CA GLY A 39 8.85 17.54 -10.21
C GLY A 39 7.61 18.41 -9.92
N GLY A 40 7.37 18.80 -8.66
CA GLY A 40 6.31 19.73 -8.28
C GLY A 40 4.97 19.09 -7.94
N PHE A 41 4.92 17.78 -7.66
CA PHE A 41 3.72 17.14 -7.13
C PHE A 41 3.72 17.16 -5.60
N ARG A 42 2.57 17.40 -5.00
CA ARG A 42 2.35 17.10 -3.58
C ARG A 42 2.40 15.58 -3.38
N HIS A 43 3.25 15.09 -2.49
CA HIS A 43 3.33 13.67 -2.15
C HIS A 43 2.50 13.36 -0.90
N ILE A 44 1.56 12.45 -1.02
CA ILE A 44 0.76 11.90 0.09
C ILE A 44 1.17 10.44 0.26
N SER A 45 1.78 10.11 1.41
CA SER A 45 2.16 8.75 1.80
C SER A 45 1.04 8.13 2.64
N CYS A 46 0.43 7.05 2.17
CA CYS A 46 -0.54 6.30 2.94
C CYS A 46 0.12 5.61 4.14
N ASP A 47 1.32 5.07 3.97
CA ASP A 47 2.07 4.43 5.06
C ASP A 47 2.29 5.42 6.24
N ASP A 48 2.67 6.68 5.95
CA ASP A 48 2.86 7.69 7.00
C ASP A 48 1.54 8.08 7.69
N ARG A 49 0.43 8.12 6.95
CA ARG A 49 -0.89 8.41 7.51
C ARG A 49 -1.36 7.30 8.44
N ILE A 50 -1.21 6.05 8.02
CA ILE A 50 -1.56 4.88 8.83
C ILE A 50 -0.71 4.84 10.10
N THR A 51 0.60 5.04 9.97
CA THR A 51 1.51 5.10 11.12
C THR A 51 1.05 6.13 12.14
N LYS A 52 0.72 7.35 11.70
CA LYS A 52 0.21 8.41 12.59
C LYS A 52 -1.12 8.07 13.27
N LEU A 53 -1.98 7.30 12.63
CA LEU A 53 -3.25 6.84 13.22
C LEU A 53 -3.05 5.73 14.25
N LEU A 54 -2.07 4.85 14.03
CA LEU A 54 -1.79 3.73 14.91
C LEU A 54 -0.95 4.11 16.13
N LEU A 55 0.01 5.04 15.97
CA LEU A 55 0.97 5.44 17.00
C LEU A 55 0.32 5.76 18.37
N PRO A 56 -0.72 6.61 18.46
CA PRO A 56 -1.29 6.99 19.76
C PRO A 56 -1.94 5.84 20.52
N ALA A 57 -2.39 4.79 19.82
CA ALA A 57 -3.20 3.73 20.41
C ALA A 57 -2.38 2.48 20.79
N PHE A 58 -1.25 2.22 20.11
CA PHE A 58 -0.60 0.91 20.18
C PHE A 58 0.92 0.95 20.38
N PHE A 59 1.55 2.13 20.37
CA PHE A 59 3.00 2.27 20.38
C PHE A 59 3.51 2.95 21.65
N LYS A 60 4.75 2.63 22.02
CA LYS A 60 5.45 3.26 23.14
C LYS A 60 6.05 4.60 22.72
N ALA A 61 6.34 5.45 23.70
CA ALA A 61 7.09 6.67 23.45
C ALA A 61 8.46 6.33 22.83
N GLY A 62 8.72 6.86 21.63
CA GLY A 62 9.95 6.57 20.86
C GLY A 62 9.72 5.81 19.56
N ASP A 63 8.59 5.10 19.40
CA ASP A 63 8.23 4.43 18.14
C ASP A 63 7.81 5.49 17.11
N GLN A 64 8.41 5.51 15.94
CA GLN A 64 8.20 6.62 14.99
C GLN A 64 8.05 6.21 13.52
N GLY A 65 8.03 4.92 13.19
CA GLY A 65 8.13 4.53 11.79
C GLY A 65 7.38 3.28 11.38
N LEU A 66 7.42 3.04 10.08
CA LEU A 66 6.80 1.87 9.46
C LEU A 66 7.40 0.54 9.94
N ALA A 67 8.66 0.56 10.41
CA ALA A 67 9.31 -0.63 10.99
C ALA A 67 8.63 -1.05 12.29
N ASP A 68 8.29 -0.08 13.15
CA ASP A 68 7.60 -0.32 14.41
C ASP A 68 6.19 -0.86 14.16
N VAL A 69 5.49 -0.33 13.15
CA VAL A 69 4.19 -0.87 12.71
C VAL A 69 4.34 -2.31 12.24
N SER A 70 5.43 -2.66 11.56
CA SER A 70 5.68 -4.03 11.11
C SER A 70 5.94 -4.98 12.28
N GLU A 71 6.71 -4.55 13.26
CA GLU A 71 6.99 -5.33 14.49
C GLU A 71 5.71 -5.53 15.32
N TRP A 72 4.93 -4.46 15.51
CA TRP A 72 3.64 -4.54 16.17
C TRP A 72 2.67 -5.47 15.47
N MET A 73 2.61 -5.42 14.12
CA MET A 73 1.73 -6.26 13.33
C MET A 73 2.10 -7.74 13.47
N GLY A 74 3.40 -8.04 13.54
CA GLY A 74 3.93 -9.40 13.64
C GLY A 74 3.87 -10.18 12.33
N GLN A 75 4.07 -11.48 12.44
CA GLN A 75 4.03 -12.43 11.33
C GLN A 75 2.68 -13.19 11.32
N PRO A 76 2.22 -13.72 10.18
CA PRO A 76 0.91 -14.35 10.07
C PRO A 76 0.72 -15.62 10.93
N PHE A 77 1.79 -16.15 11.51
CA PHE A 77 1.76 -17.26 12.46
C PHE A 77 1.77 -16.81 13.94
N ASP A 78 1.83 -15.50 14.20
CA ASP A 78 1.78 -14.95 15.55
C ASP A 78 0.32 -14.82 16.02
N GLU A 79 0.05 -15.10 17.28
CA GLU A 79 -1.30 -15.12 17.85
C GLU A 79 -2.07 -13.80 17.66
N ARG A 80 -1.37 -12.67 17.77
CA ARG A 80 -1.99 -11.34 17.67
C ARG A 80 -2.10 -10.82 16.24
N PHE A 81 -1.51 -11.53 15.27
CA PHE A 81 -1.44 -11.03 13.89
C PHE A 81 -2.83 -10.75 13.30
N SER A 82 -3.78 -11.66 13.47
CA SER A 82 -5.13 -11.51 12.91
C SER A 82 -5.84 -10.26 13.45
N GLU A 83 -5.70 -9.96 14.73
CA GLU A 83 -6.27 -8.76 15.35
C GLU A 83 -5.55 -7.49 14.86
N ASN A 84 -4.22 -7.51 14.86
CA ASN A 84 -3.40 -6.38 14.43
C ASN A 84 -3.61 -6.06 12.95
N GLN A 85 -3.75 -7.08 12.09
CA GLN A 85 -4.09 -6.92 10.69
C GLN A 85 -5.45 -6.20 10.50
N LYS A 86 -6.46 -6.54 11.31
CA LYS A 86 -7.77 -5.85 11.26
C LYS A 86 -7.65 -4.39 11.66
N LYS A 87 -6.88 -4.09 12.72
CA LYS A 87 -6.62 -2.71 13.16
C LYS A 87 -5.86 -1.92 12.10
N TYR A 88 -4.87 -2.54 11.47
CA TYR A 88 -4.15 -1.92 10.35
C TYR A 88 -5.07 -1.57 9.18
N LEU A 89 -5.94 -2.50 8.76
CA LEU A 89 -6.89 -2.27 7.66
C LEU A 89 -7.92 -1.18 8.01
N ALA A 90 -8.35 -1.11 9.27
CA ALA A 90 -9.24 -0.04 9.72
C ALA A 90 -8.54 1.34 9.65
N ALA A 91 -7.27 1.43 10.08
CA ALA A 91 -6.46 2.64 9.96
C ALA A 91 -6.17 3.00 8.48
N GLU A 92 -5.95 2.00 7.61
CA GLU A 92 -5.80 2.23 6.17
C GLU A 92 -7.08 2.83 5.56
N LYS A 93 -8.25 2.30 5.92
CA LYS A 93 -9.53 2.85 5.48
C LYS A 93 -9.70 4.29 5.93
N GLU A 94 -9.46 4.58 7.21
CA GLU A 94 -9.54 5.95 7.76
C GLU A 94 -8.56 6.91 7.08
N ALA A 95 -7.32 6.46 6.83
CA ALA A 95 -6.33 7.24 6.10
C ALA A 95 -6.80 7.56 4.68
N MET A 96 -7.38 6.59 3.97
CA MET A 96 -7.90 6.80 2.62
C MET A 96 -9.09 7.77 2.60
N GLU A 97 -10.01 7.69 3.58
CA GLU A 97 -11.12 8.64 3.69
C GLU A 97 -10.62 10.09 3.85
N LYS A 98 -9.64 10.30 4.72
CA LYS A 98 -9.01 11.62 4.90
C LYS A 98 -8.31 12.10 3.63
N ILE A 99 -7.59 11.20 2.92
CA ILE A 99 -6.94 11.52 1.65
C ILE A 99 -7.98 11.91 0.59
N PHE A 100 -9.10 11.19 0.49
CA PHE A 100 -10.16 11.52 -0.47
C PHE A 100 -10.76 12.89 -0.21
N ALA A 101 -10.99 13.27 1.06
CA ALA A 101 -11.45 14.61 1.41
C ALA A 101 -10.46 15.69 0.96
N GLU A 102 -9.15 15.46 1.11
CA GLU A 102 -8.10 16.39 0.71
C GLU A 102 -7.99 16.59 -0.82
N ILE A 103 -8.27 15.55 -1.61
CA ILE A 103 -8.12 15.56 -3.08
C ILE A 103 -9.42 15.80 -3.83
N LEU A 104 -10.53 15.98 -3.15
CA LEU A 104 -11.83 16.22 -3.79
C LEU A 104 -11.83 17.47 -4.67
N SER A 105 -11.10 18.52 -4.26
CA SER A 105 -10.88 19.74 -5.02
C SER A 105 -9.39 20.06 -5.04
N PRO A 106 -8.60 19.41 -5.92
CA PRO A 106 -7.16 19.58 -5.90
C PRO A 106 -6.76 20.99 -6.36
N VAL A 107 -5.86 21.60 -5.59
CA VAL A 107 -5.26 22.92 -5.88
C VAL A 107 -3.83 22.78 -6.42
N GLU A 108 -3.30 21.58 -6.40
CA GLU A 108 -1.95 21.24 -6.87
C GLU A 108 -1.90 19.80 -7.39
N ASN A 109 -1.00 19.54 -8.32
CA ASN A 109 -0.77 18.17 -8.79
C ASN A 109 -0.36 17.29 -7.62
N THR A 110 -1.03 16.17 -7.44
CA THR A 110 -0.85 15.30 -6.26
C THR A 110 -0.50 13.88 -6.69
N VAL A 111 0.41 13.25 -5.96
CA VAL A 111 0.69 11.82 -6.06
C VAL A 111 0.40 11.13 -4.73
N ILE A 112 -0.47 10.14 -4.77
CA ILE A 112 -0.81 9.27 -3.65
C ILE A 112 0.05 8.01 -3.76
N ASP A 113 0.93 7.81 -2.79
CA ASP A 113 1.73 6.59 -2.61
C ASP A 113 0.93 5.63 -1.74
N THR A 114 0.17 4.73 -2.37
CA THR A 114 -0.68 3.80 -1.65
C THR A 114 0.13 2.66 -1.01
N THR A 115 -0.48 1.98 -0.05
CA THR A 115 0.09 0.75 0.53
C THR A 115 0.05 -0.41 -0.46
N GLY A 116 0.74 -1.50 -0.13
CA GLY A 116 0.58 -2.76 -0.87
C GLY A 116 -0.71 -3.51 -0.51
N SER A 117 -1.42 -3.08 0.53
CA SER A 117 -2.68 -3.69 0.98
C SER A 117 -3.93 -3.02 0.43
N ILE A 118 -3.81 -1.94 -0.34
CA ILE A 118 -4.97 -1.20 -0.87
C ILE A 118 -5.99 -2.08 -1.63
N VAL A 119 -5.57 -3.22 -2.16
CA VAL A 119 -6.47 -4.20 -2.82
C VAL A 119 -7.37 -4.96 -1.84
N HIS A 120 -7.02 -4.96 -0.53
CA HIS A 120 -7.88 -5.51 0.53
C HIS A 120 -8.94 -4.51 1.02
N ALA A 121 -8.84 -3.23 0.60
CA ALA A 121 -9.84 -2.24 0.92
C ALA A 121 -11.19 -2.61 0.31
N ASP A 122 -12.27 -2.12 0.90
CA ASP A 122 -13.62 -2.35 0.39
C ASP A 122 -13.84 -1.73 -1.00
N ASP A 123 -14.92 -2.15 -1.64
CA ASP A 123 -15.25 -1.72 -3.01
C ASP A 123 -15.45 -0.21 -3.13
N ASP A 124 -15.97 0.43 -2.09
CA ASP A 124 -16.17 1.87 -2.09
C ASP A 124 -14.84 2.62 -2.16
N ILE A 125 -13.87 2.27 -1.30
CA ILE A 125 -12.54 2.84 -1.33
C ILE A 125 -11.89 2.67 -2.71
N ARG A 126 -11.97 1.46 -3.29
CA ARG A 126 -11.38 1.18 -4.60
C ARG A 126 -12.07 1.94 -5.74
N LYS A 127 -13.39 2.07 -5.69
CA LYS A 127 -14.17 2.86 -6.67
C LYS A 127 -13.83 4.36 -6.55
N ARG A 128 -13.79 4.90 -5.34
CA ARG A 128 -13.46 6.30 -5.11
C ARG A 128 -12.03 6.62 -5.56
N LEU A 129 -11.07 5.73 -5.27
CA LEU A 129 -9.69 5.90 -5.75
C LEU A 129 -9.64 6.02 -7.28
N ARG A 130 -10.38 5.16 -8.00
CA ARG A 130 -10.46 5.19 -9.47
C ARG A 130 -11.21 6.41 -10.02
N ASN A 131 -12.17 6.94 -9.28
CA ASN A 131 -12.94 8.11 -9.70
C ASN A 131 -12.20 9.42 -9.45
N LEU A 132 -11.44 9.51 -8.35
CA LEU A 132 -10.78 10.73 -7.90
C LEU A 132 -9.33 10.85 -8.42
N SER A 133 -8.75 9.79 -8.97
CA SER A 133 -7.37 9.81 -9.43
C SER A 133 -7.14 8.98 -10.69
N LEU A 134 -6.05 9.28 -11.39
CA LEU A 134 -5.50 8.40 -12.42
C LEU A 134 -4.66 7.33 -11.72
N VAL A 135 -5.18 6.11 -11.70
CA VAL A 135 -4.51 4.98 -11.04
C VAL A 135 -3.41 4.42 -11.94
N VAL A 136 -2.20 4.34 -11.42
CA VAL A 136 -1.01 3.82 -12.09
C VAL A 136 -0.55 2.56 -11.38
N TYR A 137 -0.74 1.41 -12.01
CA TYR A 137 -0.26 0.13 -11.51
C TYR A 137 1.21 -0.09 -11.86
N ILE A 138 2.05 -0.25 -10.84
CA ILE A 138 3.46 -0.60 -10.98
C ILE A 138 3.57 -2.11 -10.84
N ARG A 139 3.71 -2.78 -12.00
CA ARG A 139 3.80 -4.24 -12.07
C ARG A 139 5.20 -4.72 -11.70
N ALA A 140 5.28 -5.80 -10.90
CA ALA A 140 6.50 -6.55 -10.68
C ALA A 140 6.79 -7.46 -11.87
N SER A 141 8.06 -7.65 -12.22
CA SER A 141 8.49 -8.77 -13.03
C SER A 141 8.63 -10.03 -12.15
N GLU A 142 8.61 -11.21 -12.75
CA GLU A 142 8.81 -12.48 -12.02
C GLU A 142 10.08 -12.45 -11.17
N ARG A 143 11.19 -12.00 -11.72
CA ARG A 143 12.45 -11.83 -11.00
C ARG A 143 12.30 -10.92 -9.77
N MET A 144 11.55 -9.83 -9.89
CA MET A 144 11.32 -8.92 -8.76
C MET A 144 10.46 -9.56 -7.66
N GLU A 145 9.54 -10.45 -8.02
CA GLU A 145 8.71 -11.17 -7.04
C GLU A 145 9.55 -12.08 -6.15
N GLU A 146 10.57 -12.75 -6.70
CA GLU A 146 11.52 -13.55 -5.93
C GLU A 146 12.32 -12.68 -4.94
N GLU A 147 12.86 -11.56 -5.42
CA GLU A 147 13.60 -10.61 -4.58
C GLU A 147 12.73 -9.95 -3.50
N MET A 148 11.41 -9.83 -3.72
CA MET A 148 10.50 -9.18 -2.76
C MET A 148 10.40 -9.96 -1.45
N PHE A 149 10.39 -11.28 -1.50
CA PHE A 149 10.34 -12.10 -0.29
C PHE A 149 11.62 -11.95 0.54
N GLU A 150 12.79 -11.96 -0.10
CA GLU A 150 14.05 -11.71 0.59
C GLU A 150 14.09 -10.31 1.23
N ARG A 151 13.61 -9.30 0.52
CA ARG A 151 13.50 -7.94 1.05
C ARG A 151 12.53 -7.84 2.22
N TYR A 152 11.42 -8.58 2.16
CA TYR A 152 10.47 -8.67 3.26
C TYR A 152 11.11 -9.25 4.51
N LEU A 153 11.93 -10.29 4.40
CA LEU A 153 12.63 -10.89 5.53
C LEU A 153 13.73 -9.98 6.10
N LYS A 154 14.47 -9.27 5.24
CA LYS A 154 15.59 -8.41 5.66
C LYS A 154 15.14 -7.05 6.23
N LYS A 155 14.06 -6.49 5.68
CA LYS A 155 13.47 -5.21 6.11
C LYS A 155 11.95 -5.35 6.10
N PRO A 156 11.39 -5.95 7.14
CA PRO A 156 9.97 -6.21 7.20
C PRO A 156 9.18 -4.90 7.14
N LYS A 157 8.12 -4.92 6.34
CA LYS A 157 7.08 -3.91 6.30
C LYS A 157 5.77 -4.57 6.70
N PRO A 158 4.78 -3.82 7.19
CA PRO A 158 3.48 -4.41 7.46
C PRO A 158 2.93 -5.08 6.20
N VAL A 159 2.61 -6.35 6.28
CA VAL A 159 2.00 -7.11 5.18
C VAL A 159 0.69 -7.72 5.63
N VAL A 160 -0.39 -7.28 5.00
CA VAL A 160 -1.72 -7.85 5.19
C VAL A 160 -1.79 -9.16 4.41
N PHE A 161 -1.90 -10.30 5.07
CA PHE A 161 -2.07 -11.57 4.40
C PHE A 161 -3.54 -11.88 4.06
N GLY A 162 -4.48 -11.26 4.77
CA GLY A 162 -5.89 -11.66 4.70
C GLY A 162 -6.02 -13.13 5.11
N ASN A 163 -6.57 -13.94 4.21
CA ASN A 163 -6.68 -15.40 4.38
C ASN A 163 -5.62 -16.17 3.57
N ALA A 164 -4.61 -15.50 3.02
CA ALA A 164 -3.61 -16.14 2.16
C ALA A 164 -2.58 -16.97 2.93
N TYR A 165 -2.39 -16.70 4.23
CA TYR A 165 -1.51 -17.53 5.04
C TYR A 165 -2.19 -18.83 5.44
N THR A 166 -1.58 -19.95 5.03
CA THR A 166 -2.00 -21.29 5.42
C THR A 166 -0.78 -22.11 5.80
N ARG A 167 -0.91 -22.99 6.78
CA ARG A 167 0.15 -23.91 7.19
C ARG A 167 -0.27 -25.34 6.86
N LYS A 168 0.58 -26.07 6.14
CA LYS A 168 0.40 -27.51 5.93
C LYS A 168 0.99 -28.30 7.10
N PRO A 169 0.51 -29.53 7.36
CA PRO A 169 0.95 -30.32 8.52
C PRO A 169 2.48 -30.50 8.61
N ASP A 170 3.14 -30.71 7.47
CA ASP A 170 4.56 -31.03 7.39
C ASP A 170 5.45 -29.79 7.09
N GLU A 171 4.85 -28.58 7.03
CA GLU A 171 5.61 -27.37 6.75
C GLU A 171 6.08 -26.66 8.03
N GLY A 172 7.34 -26.21 8.02
CA GLY A 172 7.86 -25.26 9.01
C GLY A 172 7.22 -23.88 8.85
N ARG A 173 7.26 -23.03 9.92
CA ARG A 173 6.68 -21.68 9.89
C ARG A 173 7.22 -20.82 8.75
N MET A 174 8.53 -20.84 8.51
CA MET A 174 9.18 -20.05 7.46
C MET A 174 8.87 -20.58 6.06
N GLU A 175 8.74 -21.89 5.89
CA GLU A 175 8.37 -22.52 4.63
C GLU A 175 6.92 -22.17 4.25
N SER A 176 5.99 -22.29 5.22
CA SER A 176 4.60 -21.86 5.06
C SER A 176 4.51 -20.38 4.73
N LEU A 177 5.33 -19.53 5.37
CA LEU A 177 5.39 -18.09 5.10
C LEU A 177 5.87 -17.82 3.68
N ALA A 178 6.94 -18.46 3.23
CA ALA A 178 7.49 -18.28 1.89
C ALA A 178 6.49 -18.66 0.79
N ARG A 179 5.83 -19.79 0.94
CA ARG A 179 4.78 -20.24 0.02
C ARG A 179 3.59 -19.27 0.02
N SER A 180 3.04 -18.99 1.20
CA SER A 180 1.88 -18.09 1.33
C SER A 180 2.16 -16.67 0.85
N TYR A 181 3.39 -16.17 1.01
CA TYR A 181 3.78 -14.87 0.48
C TYR A 181 3.77 -14.85 -1.06
N LYS A 182 4.29 -15.88 -1.71
CA LYS A 182 4.23 -16.01 -3.19
C LYS A 182 2.78 -16.09 -3.69
N GLU A 183 1.93 -16.85 -3.01
CA GLU A 183 0.50 -16.95 -3.33
C GLU A 183 -0.19 -15.58 -3.16
N LEU A 184 0.12 -14.85 -2.08
CA LEU A 184 -0.37 -13.50 -1.84
C LEU A 184 0.05 -12.53 -2.97
N LEU A 185 1.31 -12.59 -3.42
CA LEU A 185 1.79 -11.75 -4.51
C LEU A 185 1.00 -12.01 -5.80
N ARG A 186 0.79 -13.27 -6.17
CA ARG A 186 0.01 -13.66 -7.36
C ARG A 186 -1.43 -13.19 -7.27
N TRP A 187 -2.08 -13.42 -6.14
CA TRP A 187 -3.45 -12.99 -5.91
C TRP A 187 -3.59 -11.46 -5.99
N ARG A 188 -2.70 -10.71 -5.34
CA ARG A 188 -2.72 -9.25 -5.42
C ARG A 188 -2.46 -8.74 -6.84
N SER A 189 -1.55 -9.35 -7.59
CA SER A 189 -1.29 -8.99 -8.99
C SER A 189 -2.56 -9.07 -9.83
N SER A 190 -3.39 -10.10 -9.65
CA SER A 190 -4.66 -10.24 -10.37
C SER A 190 -5.66 -9.13 -10.03
N LEU A 191 -5.66 -8.65 -8.78
CA LEU A 191 -6.55 -7.56 -8.34
C LEU A 191 -6.08 -6.17 -8.79
N TYR A 192 -4.77 -5.91 -8.79
CA TYR A 192 -4.24 -4.64 -9.29
C TYR A 192 -4.49 -4.44 -10.79
N ALA A 193 -4.66 -5.51 -11.55
CA ALA A 193 -4.87 -5.47 -13.00
C ALA A 193 -6.35 -5.19 -13.39
N GLN A 194 -7.29 -5.23 -12.44
CA GLN A 194 -8.71 -4.91 -12.63
C GLN A 194 -8.98 -3.41 -12.53
#